data_8062a93a424faa6aa4f318a523baf590
#
_entry.id   8062a93a424faa6aa4f318a523baf590
#
_cell.length_a   1.000
_cell.length_b   1.000
_cell.length_c   1.000
_cell.angle_alpha   90.00
_cell.angle_beta   90.00
_cell.angle_gamma   90.00
#
_symmetry.space_group_name_H-M   'P 1'
#
loop_
_entity.id
_entity.type
_entity.pdbx_description
1 polymer ?
#
loop_
_entity_poly.entity_id
_entity_poly.type
_entity_poly.pdbx_seq_one_letter_code
_entity_poly.pdbx_strand_id
1 'polypeptide(L)'
;MIAQAIVKDEFHPKLLGKVLQNAPQSMWFVEKIQFLYRYLQNNYRYVSIQLGIGGWQAQTAKYTLQQKFGDCKALVTMMKGLLKKAGITSYMALVSANKNRIEPQPDFVHNRFNHVILCVPNKSDTIWLECTNHINPYNYLGSFTEGRNVLILSENGGTIARTPTYTEATNRCTASTSVKFIEDGSCLLSSHITFSGEKQDLLRLINSESDK
;
A
#
# COMPACT_ATOMS: atom_id res chain seq x y z
N MET A 1 -17.87 9.01 -14.79
CA MET A 1 -17.57 7.81 -15.61
C MET A 1 -16.44 6.95 -15.05
N ILE A 2 -15.27 7.48 -14.70
CA ILE A 2 -14.13 6.67 -14.19
C ILE A 2 -14.47 6.01 -12.85
N ALA A 3 -15.05 6.72 -11.92
CA ALA A 3 -15.45 6.18 -10.61
C ALA A 3 -16.45 5.01 -10.72
N GLN A 4 -17.40 5.07 -11.67
CA GLN A 4 -18.37 4.00 -11.88
C GLN A 4 -17.76 2.74 -12.53
N ALA A 5 -16.73 2.90 -13.38
CA ALA A 5 -16.04 1.78 -14.00
C ALA A 5 -15.17 1.00 -12.99
N ILE A 6 -14.66 1.68 -11.96
CA ILE A 6 -13.82 1.06 -10.91
C ILE A 6 -14.69 0.37 -9.85
N VAL A 7 -15.95 0.79 -9.67
CA VAL A 7 -16.83 0.36 -8.55
C VAL A 7 -17.71 -0.85 -8.89
N LYS A 8 -17.86 -1.24 -10.16
CA LYS A 8 -18.61 -2.46 -10.54
C LYS A 8 -17.87 -3.72 -10.13
N ASP A 9 -18.08 -4.16 -8.90
CA ASP A 9 -17.45 -5.35 -8.37
C ASP A 9 -18.48 -6.41 -7.97
N GLU A 10 -18.53 -7.47 -8.76
CA GLU A 10 -19.24 -8.70 -8.38
C GLU A 10 -18.31 -9.54 -7.50
N PHE A 11 -18.40 -9.29 -6.18
CA PHE A 11 -17.71 -10.11 -5.20
C PHE A 11 -18.27 -11.54 -5.17
N HIS A 12 -17.40 -12.52 -5.33
CA HIS A 12 -17.78 -13.92 -5.12
C HIS A 12 -17.64 -14.28 -3.63
N PRO A 13 -18.74 -14.29 -2.82
CA PRO A 13 -18.67 -14.39 -1.35
C PRO A 13 -17.97 -15.64 -0.83
N LYS A 14 -18.11 -16.77 -1.55
CA LYS A 14 -17.53 -18.05 -1.14
C LYS A 14 -16.00 -18.09 -1.21
N LEU A 15 -15.40 -17.43 -2.18
CA LEU A 15 -13.96 -17.48 -2.40
C LEU A 15 -13.21 -16.59 -1.39
N LEU A 16 -13.75 -15.41 -1.10
CA LEU A 16 -13.23 -14.50 -0.07
C LEU A 16 -13.43 -15.08 1.34
N GLY A 17 -14.49 -15.86 1.57
CA GLY A 17 -14.74 -16.55 2.83
C GLY A 17 -13.61 -17.50 3.22
N LYS A 18 -12.99 -18.20 2.27
CA LYS A 18 -11.86 -19.11 2.55
C LYS A 18 -10.63 -18.38 3.11
N VAL A 19 -10.35 -17.15 2.68
CA VAL A 19 -9.24 -16.35 3.21
C VAL A 19 -9.49 -15.98 4.66
N LEU A 20 -10.73 -15.59 4.99
CA LEU A 20 -11.11 -15.17 6.35
C LEU A 20 -11.29 -16.36 7.31
N GLN A 21 -11.54 -17.58 6.81
CA GLN A 21 -11.58 -18.78 7.66
C GLN A 21 -10.25 -19.05 8.37
N ASN A 22 -9.14 -18.61 7.77
CA ASN A 22 -7.81 -18.72 8.37
C ASN A 22 -7.47 -17.53 9.29
N ALA A 23 -8.33 -16.51 9.39
CA ALA A 23 -8.14 -15.41 10.30
C ALA A 23 -8.70 -15.78 11.69
N PRO A 24 -7.93 -15.66 12.79
CA PRO A 24 -8.44 -15.85 14.13
C PRO A 24 -9.68 -14.98 14.39
N GLN A 25 -10.75 -15.58 14.89
CA GLN A 25 -12.02 -14.87 15.15
C GLN A 25 -11.89 -13.77 16.23
N SER A 26 -10.89 -13.87 17.10
CA SER A 26 -10.59 -12.91 18.17
C SER A 26 -9.81 -11.67 17.71
N MET A 27 -9.45 -11.57 16.44
CA MET A 27 -8.67 -10.41 15.95
C MET A 27 -9.41 -9.09 16.09
N TRP A 28 -8.72 -8.10 16.63
CA TRP A 28 -9.18 -6.72 16.67
C TRP A 28 -9.19 -6.08 15.27
N PHE A 29 -9.85 -4.94 15.14
CA PHE A 29 -10.01 -4.21 13.88
C PHE A 29 -8.69 -4.03 13.09
N VAL A 30 -7.65 -3.51 13.76
CA VAL A 30 -6.34 -3.25 13.14
C VAL A 30 -5.64 -4.55 12.74
N GLU A 31 -5.68 -5.57 13.59
CA GLU A 31 -5.07 -6.87 13.33
C GLU A 31 -5.68 -7.58 12.10
N LYS A 32 -7.00 -7.47 11.94
CA LYS A 32 -7.68 -8.00 10.72
C LYS A 32 -7.18 -7.31 9.45
N ILE A 33 -7.01 -5.99 9.48
CA ILE A 33 -6.48 -5.24 8.33
C ILE A 33 -5.04 -5.67 8.03
N GLN A 34 -4.20 -5.77 9.05
CA GLN A 34 -2.80 -6.22 8.93
C GLN A 34 -2.71 -7.64 8.35
N PHE A 35 -3.53 -8.54 8.85
CA PHE A 35 -3.59 -9.92 8.36
C PHE A 35 -3.98 -9.98 6.87
N LEU A 36 -5.04 -9.26 6.47
CA LEU A 36 -5.50 -9.23 5.09
C LEU A 36 -4.50 -8.53 4.16
N TYR A 37 -3.83 -7.49 4.64
CA TYR A 37 -2.81 -6.79 3.88
C TYR A 37 -1.58 -7.69 3.64
N ARG A 38 -1.10 -8.39 4.67
CA ARG A 38 -0.03 -9.39 4.52
C ARG A 38 -0.45 -10.55 3.61
N TYR A 39 -1.71 -10.98 3.72
CA TYR A 39 -2.22 -12.01 2.82
C TYR A 39 -2.15 -11.55 1.35
N LEU A 40 -2.53 -10.30 1.06
CA LEU A 40 -2.39 -9.72 -0.27
C LEU A 40 -0.91 -9.75 -0.71
N GLN A 41 -0.01 -9.21 0.10
CA GLN A 41 1.43 -9.12 -0.21
C GLN A 41 2.08 -10.47 -0.50
N ASN A 42 1.75 -11.49 0.29
CA ASN A 42 2.36 -12.82 0.18
C ASN A 42 1.79 -13.68 -0.96
N ASN A 43 0.59 -13.37 -1.45
CA ASN A 43 -0.11 -14.25 -2.39
C ASN A 43 -0.35 -13.62 -3.76
N TYR A 44 -0.12 -12.32 -3.94
CA TYR A 44 -0.43 -11.60 -5.18
C TYR A 44 0.74 -10.75 -5.62
N ARG A 45 0.92 -10.68 -6.94
CA ARG A 45 1.97 -9.85 -7.54
C ARG A 45 1.37 -8.68 -8.29
N TYR A 46 2.02 -7.53 -8.21
CA TYR A 46 1.74 -6.40 -9.06
C TYR A 46 2.25 -6.66 -10.48
N VAL A 47 1.35 -6.55 -11.45
CA VAL A 47 1.69 -6.58 -12.88
C VAL A 47 0.94 -5.45 -13.56
N SER A 48 1.68 -4.51 -14.16
CA SER A 48 1.07 -3.37 -14.85
C SER A 48 0.40 -3.83 -16.14
N ILE A 49 -0.93 -3.71 -16.21
CA ILE A 49 -1.74 -4.03 -17.39
C ILE A 49 -2.48 -2.77 -17.78
N GLN A 50 -1.94 -2.02 -18.75
CA GLN A 50 -2.48 -0.72 -19.15
C GLN A 50 -2.83 -0.63 -20.62
N LEU A 51 -3.12 -1.76 -21.28
CA LEU A 51 -3.49 -1.80 -22.68
C LEU A 51 -4.99 -1.57 -22.86
N GLY A 52 -5.34 -0.64 -23.74
CA GLY A 52 -6.72 -0.34 -24.10
C GLY A 52 -7.58 0.01 -22.88
N ILE A 53 -8.75 -0.63 -22.76
CA ILE A 53 -9.68 -0.43 -21.66
C ILE A 53 -9.09 -0.84 -20.31
N GLY A 54 -8.10 -1.74 -20.27
CA GLY A 54 -7.39 -2.16 -19.05
C GLY A 54 -6.61 -1.03 -18.37
N GLY A 55 -6.30 0.06 -19.10
CA GLY A 55 -5.75 1.27 -18.50
C GLY A 55 -6.72 1.99 -17.56
N TRP A 56 -8.03 1.79 -17.73
CA TRP A 56 -9.09 2.50 -17.01
C TRP A 56 -9.95 1.59 -16.14
N GLN A 57 -10.24 0.38 -16.61
CA GLN A 57 -11.12 -0.56 -15.93
C GLN A 57 -10.31 -1.53 -15.08
N ALA A 58 -10.70 -1.68 -13.80
CA ALA A 58 -10.11 -2.68 -12.92
C ALA A 58 -10.51 -4.10 -13.37
N GLN A 59 -9.60 -5.04 -13.22
CA GLN A 59 -9.93 -6.47 -13.22
C GLN A 59 -10.85 -6.78 -12.04
N THR A 60 -11.76 -7.75 -12.22
CA THR A 60 -12.65 -8.16 -11.11
C THR A 60 -11.87 -8.81 -9.97
N ALA A 61 -12.35 -8.68 -8.74
CA ALA A 61 -11.73 -9.35 -7.59
C ALA A 61 -11.67 -10.88 -7.78
N LYS A 62 -12.67 -11.47 -8.45
CA LYS A 62 -12.67 -12.90 -8.80
C LYS A 62 -11.50 -13.25 -9.73
N TYR A 63 -11.28 -12.48 -10.78
CA TYR A 63 -10.16 -12.68 -11.71
C TYR A 63 -8.82 -12.58 -10.98
N THR A 64 -8.60 -11.50 -10.22
CA THR A 64 -7.38 -11.28 -9.45
C THR A 64 -7.11 -12.40 -8.45
N LEU A 65 -8.15 -12.89 -7.76
CA LEU A 65 -8.07 -14.04 -6.85
C LEU A 65 -7.57 -15.31 -7.55
N GLN A 66 -8.06 -15.57 -8.75
CA GLN A 66 -7.71 -16.78 -9.51
C GLN A 66 -6.30 -16.68 -10.12
N GLN A 67 -5.97 -15.54 -10.69
CA GLN A 67 -4.71 -15.33 -11.43
C GLN A 67 -3.52 -15.01 -10.53
N LYS A 68 -3.76 -14.58 -9.29
CA LYS A 68 -2.69 -14.21 -8.33
C LYS A 68 -1.83 -13.03 -8.77
N PHE A 69 -2.32 -12.20 -9.69
CA PHE A 69 -1.70 -10.94 -10.07
C PHE A 69 -2.75 -9.91 -10.50
N GLY A 70 -2.34 -8.65 -10.55
CA GLY A 70 -3.15 -7.55 -11.05
C GLY A 70 -2.40 -6.23 -11.03
N ASP A 71 -2.97 -5.22 -11.68
CA ASP A 71 -2.49 -3.85 -11.58
C ASP A 71 -2.97 -3.16 -10.28
N CYS A 72 -2.64 -1.88 -10.10
CA CYS A 72 -3.03 -1.13 -8.90
C CYS A 72 -4.54 -1.16 -8.65
N LYS A 73 -5.35 -1.00 -9.70
CA LYS A 73 -6.82 -1.01 -9.62
C LYS A 73 -7.34 -2.39 -9.17
N ALA A 74 -6.79 -3.45 -9.75
CA ALA A 74 -7.20 -4.83 -9.47
C ALA A 74 -6.86 -5.24 -8.03
N LEU A 75 -5.63 -4.95 -7.57
CA LEU A 75 -5.19 -5.28 -6.22
C LEU A 75 -5.94 -4.48 -5.14
N VAL A 76 -6.18 -3.20 -5.38
CA VAL A 76 -7.00 -2.35 -4.49
C VAL A 76 -8.45 -2.83 -4.46
N THR A 77 -9.04 -3.17 -5.60
CA THR A 77 -10.40 -3.75 -5.68
C THR A 77 -10.50 -5.03 -4.88
N MET A 78 -9.53 -5.93 -5.03
CA MET A 78 -9.50 -7.16 -4.29
C MET A 78 -9.35 -6.93 -2.78
N MET A 79 -8.42 -6.06 -2.35
CA MET A 79 -8.22 -5.74 -0.93
C MET A 79 -9.48 -5.11 -0.32
N LYS A 80 -10.13 -4.17 -1.04
CA LYS A 80 -11.42 -3.60 -0.64
C LYS A 80 -12.48 -4.67 -0.41
N GLY A 81 -12.52 -5.67 -1.29
CA GLY A 81 -13.44 -6.80 -1.15
C GLY A 81 -13.18 -7.67 0.05
N LEU A 82 -11.93 -7.98 0.34
CA LEU A 82 -11.52 -8.71 1.55
C LEU A 82 -11.93 -7.95 2.81
N LEU A 83 -11.66 -6.65 2.87
CA LEU A 83 -12.07 -5.79 3.99
C LEU A 83 -13.58 -5.73 4.14
N LYS A 84 -14.33 -5.52 3.05
CA LYS A 84 -15.80 -5.53 3.07
C LYS A 84 -16.36 -6.84 3.62
N LYS A 85 -15.78 -7.98 3.22
CA LYS A 85 -16.19 -9.30 3.74
C LYS A 85 -15.85 -9.47 5.22
N ALA A 86 -14.81 -8.79 5.71
CA ALA A 86 -14.45 -8.75 7.14
C ALA A 86 -15.28 -7.74 7.95
N GLY A 87 -16.26 -7.06 7.32
CA GLY A 87 -17.07 -6.02 7.96
C GLY A 87 -16.36 -4.67 8.10
N ILE A 88 -15.30 -4.43 7.33
CA ILE A 88 -14.48 -3.23 7.40
C ILE A 88 -14.73 -2.34 6.17
N THR A 89 -15.19 -1.11 6.43
CA THR A 89 -15.39 -0.10 5.37
C THR A 89 -14.05 0.44 4.91
N SER A 90 -13.87 0.56 3.59
CA SER A 90 -12.68 1.13 2.97
C SER A 90 -13.02 1.83 1.67
N TYR A 91 -12.18 2.77 1.26
CA TYR A 91 -12.39 3.57 0.05
C TYR A 91 -11.14 3.55 -0.82
N MET A 92 -11.36 3.58 -2.13
CA MET A 92 -10.29 3.79 -3.10
C MET A 92 -9.89 5.25 -3.10
N ALA A 93 -8.59 5.52 -3.19
CA ALA A 93 -8.05 6.85 -3.31
C ALA A 93 -7.18 6.96 -4.56
N LEU A 94 -7.60 7.81 -5.50
CA LEU A 94 -6.85 8.10 -6.72
C LEU A 94 -5.72 9.07 -6.37
N VAL A 95 -4.52 8.80 -6.83
CA VAL A 95 -3.32 9.58 -6.52
C VAL A 95 -2.47 9.84 -7.77
N SER A 96 -1.85 11.03 -7.82
CA SER A 96 -0.77 11.35 -8.75
C SER A 96 0.55 10.93 -8.10
N ALA A 97 0.95 9.68 -8.30
CA ALA A 97 2.16 9.10 -7.72
C ALA A 97 3.44 9.65 -8.37
N ASN A 98 4.56 9.62 -7.64
CA ASN A 98 5.87 10.20 -7.97
C ASN A 98 6.02 11.72 -7.73
N LYS A 99 7.29 12.14 -7.47
CA LYS A 99 7.62 13.50 -6.96
C LYS A 99 7.26 14.63 -7.90
N ASN A 100 7.14 14.56 -9.15
CA ASN A 100 6.95 15.70 -10.07
C ASN A 100 5.58 15.69 -10.78
N ARG A 101 4.55 15.18 -10.13
CA ARG A 101 3.20 15.12 -10.69
C ARG A 101 2.32 16.25 -10.16
N ILE A 102 1.40 16.70 -11.02
CA ILE A 102 0.39 17.68 -10.62
C ILE A 102 -0.62 16.99 -9.71
N GLU A 103 -0.79 17.56 -8.52
CA GLU A 103 -1.77 17.09 -7.53
C GLU A 103 -3.16 17.64 -7.81
N PRO A 104 -4.24 16.90 -7.48
CA PRO A 104 -5.59 17.40 -7.57
C PRO A 104 -5.77 18.58 -6.60
N GLN A 105 -6.50 19.60 -7.05
CA GLN A 105 -6.88 20.75 -6.23
C GLN A 105 -8.39 20.72 -5.98
N PRO A 106 -8.86 21.21 -4.81
CA PRO A 106 -10.27 21.21 -4.48
C PRO A 106 -11.13 21.91 -5.52
N ASP A 107 -10.65 23.03 -6.07
CA ASP A 107 -11.39 23.90 -6.98
C ASP A 107 -11.23 23.53 -8.45
N PHE A 108 -10.32 22.60 -8.77
CA PHE A 108 -10.06 22.19 -10.15
C PHE A 108 -9.82 20.68 -10.27
N VAL A 109 -10.87 19.97 -10.62
CA VAL A 109 -10.82 18.53 -10.83
C VAL A 109 -10.22 18.22 -12.20
N HIS A 110 -9.03 17.65 -12.23
CA HIS A 110 -8.40 17.12 -13.45
C HIS A 110 -8.15 15.62 -13.34
N ASN A 111 -8.16 14.92 -14.47
CA ASN A 111 -7.93 13.49 -14.53
C ASN A 111 -6.45 13.17 -14.82
N ARG A 112 -5.56 13.50 -13.87
CA ARG A 112 -4.11 13.22 -13.97
C ARG A 112 -3.62 12.20 -12.95
N PHE A 113 -4.53 11.38 -12.46
CA PHE A 113 -4.20 10.26 -11.60
C PHE A 113 -3.55 9.14 -12.39
N ASN A 114 -2.50 8.56 -11.84
CA ASN A 114 -1.78 7.44 -12.45
C ASN A 114 -1.70 6.22 -11.52
N HIS A 115 -2.24 6.32 -10.31
CA HIS A 115 -2.19 5.25 -9.32
C HIS A 115 -3.41 5.25 -8.41
N VAL A 116 -3.67 4.12 -7.76
CA VAL A 116 -4.76 3.93 -6.81
C VAL A 116 -4.22 3.26 -5.57
N ILE A 117 -4.55 3.81 -4.41
CA ILE A 117 -4.30 3.24 -3.09
C ILE A 117 -5.62 3.04 -2.34
N LEU A 118 -5.57 2.38 -1.19
CA LEU A 118 -6.76 2.15 -0.38
C LEU A 118 -6.64 2.89 0.96
N CYS A 119 -7.74 3.47 1.42
CA CYS A 119 -7.82 4.04 2.75
C CYS A 119 -8.95 3.39 3.57
N VAL A 120 -8.68 3.22 4.86
CA VAL A 120 -9.61 2.66 5.83
C VAL A 120 -9.78 3.67 6.96
N PRO A 121 -10.99 4.26 7.15
CA PRO A 121 -11.26 5.14 8.29
C PRO A 121 -11.04 4.42 9.62
N ASN A 122 -10.32 5.05 10.54
CA ASN A 122 -10.06 4.52 11.88
C ASN A 122 -10.24 5.64 12.92
N LYS A 123 -11.42 5.77 13.48
CA LYS A 123 -11.79 6.84 14.42
C LYS A 123 -11.49 8.24 13.86
N SER A 124 -10.52 8.95 14.42
CA SER A 124 -10.06 10.27 13.97
C SER A 124 -8.91 10.23 12.95
N ASP A 125 -8.46 9.03 12.57
CA ASP A 125 -7.32 8.80 11.70
C ASP A 125 -7.70 7.96 10.47
N THR A 126 -6.79 7.81 9.54
CA THR A 126 -6.95 7.01 8.33
C THR A 126 -5.78 6.05 8.18
N ILE A 127 -6.09 4.77 8.02
CA ILE A 127 -5.10 3.75 7.68
C ILE A 127 -4.95 3.73 6.16
N TRP A 128 -3.73 3.86 5.68
CA TRP A 128 -3.41 3.87 4.26
C TRP A 128 -2.73 2.57 3.85
N LEU A 129 -3.16 1.98 2.72
CA LEU A 129 -2.64 0.71 2.23
C LEU A 129 -2.17 0.87 0.78
N GLU A 130 -0.85 0.68 0.58
CA GLU A 130 -0.23 0.59 -0.75
C GLU A 130 -0.26 -0.87 -1.22
N CYS A 131 -1.30 -1.21 -1.98
CA CYS A 131 -1.57 -2.60 -2.36
C CYS A 131 -0.63 -3.17 -3.43
N THR A 132 0.18 -2.35 -4.07
CA THR A 132 1.09 -2.78 -5.15
C THR A 132 2.50 -3.12 -4.66
N ASN A 133 2.83 -2.73 -3.44
CA ASN A 133 4.14 -2.96 -2.85
C ASN A 133 4.08 -4.16 -1.89
N HIS A 134 4.84 -5.23 -2.21
CA HIS A 134 4.84 -6.48 -1.44
C HIS A 134 5.74 -6.45 -0.19
N ILE A 135 6.56 -5.41 -0.01
CA ILE A 135 7.50 -5.28 1.13
C ILE A 135 7.17 -4.12 2.07
N ASN A 136 6.27 -3.22 1.70
CA ASN A 136 5.91 -2.10 2.56
C ASN A 136 5.23 -2.59 3.84
N PRO A 137 5.58 -2.02 4.99
CA PRO A 137 4.82 -2.26 6.21
C PRO A 137 3.38 -1.77 6.07
N TYR A 138 2.52 -2.33 6.90
CA TYR A 138 1.17 -1.85 7.09
C TYR A 138 1.16 -0.35 7.47
N ASN A 139 0.22 0.39 6.89
CA ASN A 139 0.06 1.84 7.11
C ASN A 139 1.30 2.70 6.75
N TYR A 140 2.07 2.24 5.75
CA TYR A 140 3.23 2.95 5.25
C TYR A 140 3.17 3.04 3.72
N LEU A 141 3.25 4.25 3.18
CA LEU A 141 3.10 4.53 1.76
C LEU A 141 4.43 4.67 1.00
N GLY A 142 5.51 4.97 1.73
CA GLY A 142 6.81 5.29 1.11
C GLY A 142 6.78 6.59 0.30
N SER A 143 7.91 6.93 -0.29
CA SER A 143 8.08 8.17 -1.08
C SER A 143 7.22 8.24 -2.34
N PHE A 144 6.63 7.11 -2.75
CA PHE A 144 5.84 7.02 -3.97
C PHE A 144 4.50 7.75 -3.87
N THR A 145 3.82 7.65 -2.73
CA THR A 145 2.47 8.20 -2.52
C THR A 145 2.29 8.99 -1.22
N GLU A 146 3.37 9.25 -0.46
CA GLU A 146 3.35 10.11 0.72
C GLU A 146 3.12 11.57 0.37
N GLY A 147 2.55 12.36 1.31
CA GLY A 147 2.43 13.81 1.21
C GLY A 147 1.66 14.29 -0.02
N ARG A 148 0.70 13.52 -0.53
CA ARG A 148 -0.07 13.77 -1.75
C ARG A 148 -1.51 14.13 -1.46
N ASN A 149 -2.07 15.04 -2.24
CA ASN A 149 -3.50 15.18 -2.35
C ASN A 149 -4.05 14.00 -3.16
N VAL A 150 -5.07 13.35 -2.63
CA VAL A 150 -5.73 12.19 -3.22
C VAL A 150 -7.22 12.45 -3.34
N LEU A 151 -7.87 11.84 -4.33
CA LEU A 151 -9.31 11.84 -4.47
C LEU A 151 -9.87 10.53 -3.93
N ILE A 152 -10.46 10.57 -2.73
CA ILE A 152 -11.16 9.44 -2.13
C ILE A 152 -12.51 9.27 -2.82
N LEU A 153 -12.80 8.07 -3.30
CA LEU A 153 -14.04 7.72 -3.99
C LEU A 153 -15.04 7.09 -3.01
N SER A 154 -16.20 7.71 -2.86
CA SER A 154 -17.34 7.18 -2.11
C SER A 154 -18.58 7.06 -3.00
N GLU A 155 -19.65 6.44 -2.47
CA GLU A 155 -20.95 6.36 -3.17
C GLU A 155 -21.57 7.75 -3.41
N ASN A 156 -21.26 8.71 -2.54
CA ASN A 156 -21.79 10.08 -2.60
C ASN A 156 -20.89 11.05 -3.39
N GLY A 157 -19.84 10.56 -4.05
CA GLY A 157 -18.91 11.39 -4.81
C GLY A 157 -17.45 11.26 -4.37
N GLY A 158 -16.64 12.28 -4.70
CA GLY A 158 -15.22 12.34 -4.39
C GLY A 158 -14.90 13.37 -3.31
N THR A 159 -13.95 13.06 -2.43
CA THR A 159 -13.44 13.99 -1.41
C THR A 159 -11.94 14.07 -1.52
N ILE A 160 -11.37 15.29 -1.52
CA ILE A 160 -9.93 15.48 -1.47
C ILE A 160 -9.45 15.29 -0.03
N ALA A 161 -8.42 14.48 0.13
CA ALA A 161 -7.70 14.27 1.37
C ALA A 161 -6.20 14.29 1.12
N ARG A 162 -5.39 14.34 2.19
CA ARG A 162 -3.95 14.31 2.07
C ARG A 162 -3.39 13.06 2.72
N THR A 163 -2.48 12.39 2.03
CA THR A 163 -1.73 11.26 2.58
C THR A 163 -0.69 11.73 3.60
N PRO A 164 -0.27 10.88 4.55
CA PRO A 164 0.77 11.21 5.52
C PRO A 164 2.05 11.70 4.84
N THR A 165 2.76 12.60 5.51
CA THR A 165 4.11 13.03 5.15
C THR A 165 5.07 12.50 6.21
N TYR A 166 6.14 11.85 5.78
CA TYR A 166 7.17 11.36 6.69
C TYR A 166 8.24 12.43 6.89
N THR A 167 8.44 12.81 8.15
CA THR A 167 9.37 13.85 8.55
C THR A 167 10.75 13.28 8.88
N GLU A 168 11.72 14.13 9.17
CA GLU A 168 13.04 13.73 9.68
C GLU A 168 12.94 12.91 10.97
N ALA A 169 11.88 13.11 11.78
CA ALA A 169 11.65 12.31 13.00
C ALA A 169 11.33 10.85 12.68
N THR A 170 10.73 10.57 11.54
CA THR A 170 10.40 9.20 11.07
C THR A 170 11.48 8.62 10.15
N ASN A 171 12.20 9.47 9.40
CA ASN A 171 13.21 9.06 8.41
C ASN A 171 14.62 9.21 9.00
N ARG A 172 15.00 8.30 9.90
CA ARG A 172 16.26 8.37 10.64
C ARG A 172 17.28 7.34 10.18
N CYS A 173 18.56 7.74 10.26
CA CYS A 173 19.70 6.86 10.21
C CYS A 173 20.57 7.15 11.45
N THR A 174 20.74 6.17 12.31
CA THR A 174 21.60 6.27 13.49
C THR A 174 22.72 5.26 13.37
N ALA A 175 23.97 5.70 13.50
CA ALA A 175 25.14 4.85 13.46
C ALA A 175 25.92 4.97 14.77
N SER A 176 26.32 3.81 15.33
CA SER A 176 27.27 3.70 16.43
C SER A 176 28.46 2.87 15.96
N THR A 177 29.64 3.45 15.98
CA THR A 177 30.85 2.79 15.46
C THR A 177 31.89 2.74 16.56
N SER A 178 32.47 1.56 16.80
CA SER A 178 33.64 1.36 17.63
C SER A 178 34.87 1.06 16.77
N VAL A 179 35.97 1.66 17.13
CA VAL A 179 37.25 1.45 16.46
C VAL A 179 38.26 0.91 17.48
N LYS A 180 38.84 -0.24 17.22
CA LYS A 180 39.89 -0.83 18.03
C LYS A 180 41.20 -0.86 17.22
N PHE A 181 42.19 -0.12 17.69
CA PHE A 181 43.52 -0.14 17.09
C PHE A 181 44.29 -1.41 17.54
N ILE A 182 45.04 -2.01 16.64
CA ILE A 182 45.83 -3.21 16.83
C ILE A 182 47.31 -2.83 16.75
N GLU A 183 48.19 -3.58 17.44
CA GLU A 183 49.61 -3.26 17.57
C GLU A 183 50.38 -3.23 16.24
N ASP A 184 49.90 -3.94 15.23
CA ASP A 184 50.47 -3.95 13.87
C ASP A 184 50.16 -2.70 13.01
N GLY A 185 49.46 -1.72 13.60
CA GLY A 185 49.02 -0.49 12.91
C GLY A 185 47.68 -0.64 12.15
N SER A 186 47.08 -1.82 12.14
CA SER A 186 45.73 -2.03 11.61
C SER A 186 44.63 -1.59 12.61
N CYS A 187 43.39 -1.51 12.17
CA CYS A 187 42.24 -1.27 13.07
C CYS A 187 41.07 -2.20 12.73
N LEU A 188 40.36 -2.59 13.76
CA LEU A 188 39.10 -3.27 13.68
C LEU A 188 37.95 -2.25 13.89
N LEU A 189 37.08 -2.16 12.89
CA LEU A 189 35.91 -1.25 12.90
C LEU A 189 34.66 -2.09 13.00
N SER A 190 33.85 -1.81 14.02
CA SER A 190 32.53 -2.41 14.21
C SER A 190 31.47 -1.32 14.23
N SER A 191 30.50 -1.39 13.31
CA SER A 191 29.41 -0.42 13.19
C SER A 191 28.06 -1.09 13.36
N HIS A 192 27.20 -0.48 14.19
CA HIS A 192 25.79 -0.80 14.28
C HIS A 192 25.00 0.37 13.70
N ILE A 193 24.24 0.10 12.63
CA ILE A 193 23.48 1.14 11.93
C ILE A 193 22.00 0.79 11.96
N THR A 194 21.18 1.71 12.46
CA THR A 194 19.72 1.58 12.52
C THR A 194 19.08 2.57 11.56
N PHE A 195 18.16 2.08 10.74
CA PHE A 195 17.39 2.88 9.82
C PHE A 195 15.90 2.86 10.22
N SER A 196 15.19 3.98 9.99
CA SER A 196 13.74 4.05 10.11
C SER A 196 13.10 4.77 8.91
N GLY A 197 11.78 4.58 8.73
CA GLY A 197 11.03 5.18 7.63
C GLY A 197 11.56 4.78 6.25
N GLU A 198 11.65 5.72 5.33
CA GLU A 198 12.14 5.51 3.95
C GLU A 198 13.57 4.98 3.87
N LYS A 199 14.39 5.28 4.89
CA LYS A 199 15.77 4.75 4.95
C LYS A 199 15.82 3.23 5.02
N GLN A 200 14.73 2.58 5.44
CA GLN A 200 14.62 1.11 5.46
C GLN A 200 14.23 0.50 4.10
N ASP A 201 13.72 1.27 3.15
CA ASP A 201 13.13 0.73 1.93
C ASP A 201 14.17 -0.05 1.11
N LEU A 202 15.40 0.44 1.04
CA LEU A 202 16.50 -0.27 0.38
C LEU A 202 16.84 -1.59 1.09
N LEU A 203 16.88 -1.59 2.43
CA LEU A 203 17.17 -2.82 3.21
C LEU A 203 16.04 -3.85 3.07
N ARG A 204 14.79 -3.40 3.03
CA ARG A 204 13.64 -4.30 2.79
C ARG A 204 13.74 -4.95 1.42
N LEU A 205 14.14 -4.19 0.40
CA LEU A 205 14.34 -4.72 -0.95
C LEU A 205 15.45 -5.78 -0.97
N ILE A 206 16.61 -5.48 -0.40
CA ILE A 206 17.76 -6.40 -0.32
C ILE A 206 17.34 -7.70 0.40
N ASN A 207 16.71 -7.59 1.57
CA ASN A 207 16.26 -8.75 2.33
C ASN A 207 15.21 -9.60 1.58
N SER A 208 14.31 -8.96 0.83
CA SER A 208 13.30 -9.67 0.05
C SER A 208 13.87 -10.46 -1.14
N GLU A 209 15.07 -10.11 -1.61
CA GLU A 209 15.77 -10.81 -2.68
C GLU A 209 16.67 -11.93 -2.16
N SER A 210 17.17 -11.82 -0.92
CA SER A 210 18.02 -12.84 -0.30
C SER A 210 17.26 -14.08 0.19
N ASP A 211 15.93 -14.00 0.32
CA ASP A 211 15.05 -15.10 0.75
C ASP A 211 14.48 -15.94 -0.45
N LYS A 212 14.97 -15.67 -1.67
CA LYS A 212 14.61 -16.42 -2.89
C LYS A 212 15.71 -17.38 -3.32
#